data_b67cc011360665df4a4e56db9a957593
#
_entry.id   b67cc011360665df4a4e56db9a957593
#
_cell.length_a   1.000
_cell.length_b   1.000
_cell.length_c   1.000
_cell.angle_alpha   90.00
_cell.angle_beta   90.00
_cell.angle_gamma   90.00
#
_symmetry.space_group_name_H-M   'P 1'
#
loop_
_entity.id
_entity.type
_entity.pdbx_description
1 polymer ?
#
loop_
_entity_poly.entity_id
_entity_poly.type
_entity_poly.pdbx_seq_one_letter_code
_entity_poly.pdbx_strand_id
1 'polypeptide(L)'
;MLEMFYPRRYEVSTYVIPFDYYHAQGMQGVIFDIDNTLVPHDAPADEQAVELFERLRAMGMKTCLLSNNKEPRVKPFADFVGSCYIHKAGKPGVKGYEKAMELMGTDREHTLFVGD
;
A
#
# COMPACT_ATOMS: atom_id res chain seq x y z
N MET A 1 -0.35 11.68 -7.70
CA MET A 1 0.08 10.40 -7.13
C MET A 1 1.31 9.91 -7.86
N LEU A 2 2.34 9.58 -7.13
CA LEU A 2 3.55 9.01 -7.69
C LEU A 2 3.43 7.49 -7.66
N GLU A 3 3.58 6.87 -8.83
CA GLU A 3 3.52 5.42 -8.93
C GLU A 3 4.93 4.85 -8.92
N MET A 4 5.08 3.71 -8.25
CA MET A 4 6.33 2.99 -8.23
C MET A 4 6.13 1.63 -8.86
N PHE A 5 6.84 1.39 -9.96
CA PHE A 5 6.78 0.14 -10.69
C PHE A 5 8.10 -0.57 -10.62
N TYR A 6 8.04 -1.88 -10.49
CA TYR A 6 9.21 -2.71 -10.62
C TYR A 6 8.92 -3.78 -11.66
N PRO A 7 9.73 -3.86 -12.74
CA PRO A 7 9.55 -4.93 -13.70
C PRO A 7 9.64 -6.28 -12.99
N ARG A 8 8.71 -7.16 -13.26
CA ARG A 8 8.65 -8.46 -12.59
C ARG A 8 9.95 -9.24 -12.62
N ARG A 9 10.62 -9.19 -13.75
CA ARG A 9 11.86 -9.93 -13.92
C ARG A 9 12.99 -9.47 -13.00
N TYR A 10 12.86 -8.28 -12.42
CA TYR A 10 13.85 -7.77 -11.48
C TYR A 10 13.45 -8.03 -10.04
N GLU A 11 12.17 -8.25 -9.81
CA GLU A 11 11.63 -8.60 -8.51
C GLU A 11 12.15 -7.74 -7.35
N VAL A 12 12.17 -6.45 -7.55
CA VAL A 12 12.57 -5.54 -6.48
C VAL A 12 11.49 -5.58 -5.40
N SER A 13 11.90 -5.93 -4.18
CA SER A 13 10.98 -6.07 -3.08
C SER A 13 10.44 -4.72 -2.61
N THR A 14 9.16 -4.68 -2.24
CA THR A 14 8.55 -3.53 -1.55
C THR A 14 9.37 -3.13 -0.32
N TYR A 15 9.99 -4.10 0.35
CA TYR A 15 10.69 -3.90 1.60
C TYR A 15 12.05 -3.23 1.48
N VAL A 16 12.54 -3.03 0.26
CA VAL A 16 13.78 -2.27 0.01
C VAL A 16 13.51 -0.85 -0.48
N ILE A 17 12.24 -0.46 -0.63
CA ILE A 17 11.89 0.90 -1.02
C ILE A 17 12.28 1.87 0.10
N PRO A 18 13.01 2.96 -0.21
CA PRO A 18 13.43 3.93 0.80
C PRO A 18 12.29 4.92 1.14
N PHE A 19 11.32 4.45 1.92
CA PHE A 19 10.15 5.27 2.27
C PHE A 19 10.52 6.52 3.06
N ASP A 20 11.55 6.44 3.89
CA ASP A 20 12.06 7.60 4.62
C ASP A 20 12.53 8.71 3.66
N TYR A 21 13.19 8.33 2.57
CA TYR A 21 13.58 9.28 1.54
C TYR A 21 12.35 9.96 0.92
N TYR A 22 11.34 9.18 0.55
CA TYR A 22 10.13 9.72 -0.05
C TYR A 22 9.34 10.58 0.93
N HIS A 23 9.32 10.21 2.20
CA HIS A 23 8.70 11.03 3.22
C HIS A 23 9.41 12.37 3.33
N ALA A 24 10.74 12.38 3.29
CA ALA A 24 11.53 13.61 3.31
C ALA A 24 11.27 14.49 2.08
N GLN A 25 10.85 13.88 0.97
CA GLN A 25 10.48 14.61 -0.24
C GLN A 25 9.04 15.14 -0.22
N GLY A 26 8.32 14.92 0.86
CA GLY A 26 6.97 15.43 1.03
C GLY A 26 5.85 14.41 0.86
N MET A 27 6.17 13.15 0.61
CA MET A 27 5.14 12.11 0.50
C MET A 27 4.52 11.86 1.86
N GLN A 28 3.19 11.81 1.90
CA GLN A 28 2.42 11.69 3.14
C GLN A 28 1.66 10.39 3.26
N GLY A 29 1.49 9.68 2.18
CA GLY A 29 0.73 8.43 2.17
C GLY A 29 1.22 7.44 1.15
N VAL A 30 0.91 6.17 1.40
CA VAL A 30 1.26 5.07 0.49
C VAL A 30 0.05 4.17 0.32
N ILE A 31 -0.30 3.91 -0.93
CA ILE A 31 -1.33 2.92 -1.27
C ILE A 31 -0.59 1.66 -1.74
N PHE A 32 -0.95 0.53 -1.17
CA PHE A 32 -0.32 -0.76 -1.50
C PHE A 32 -1.30 -1.75 -2.09
N ASP A 33 -0.86 -2.49 -3.10
CA ASP A 33 -1.46 -3.79 -3.42
C ASP A 33 -1.05 -4.79 -2.36
N ILE A 34 -1.79 -5.89 -2.24
CA ILE A 34 -1.44 -6.96 -1.31
C ILE A 34 -0.66 -8.06 -2.04
N ASP A 35 -1.35 -8.76 -2.95
CA ASP A 35 -0.80 -9.93 -3.61
C ASP A 35 0.38 -9.57 -4.49
N ASN A 36 1.48 -10.30 -4.34
CA ASN A 36 2.73 -10.11 -5.08
C ASN A 36 3.38 -8.73 -4.86
N THR A 37 2.93 -8.00 -3.85
CA THR A 37 3.49 -6.71 -3.45
C THR A 37 3.98 -6.76 -2.00
N LEU A 38 3.09 -7.09 -1.09
CA LEU A 38 3.43 -7.22 0.34
C LEU A 38 3.73 -8.66 0.73
N VAL A 39 3.03 -9.60 0.11
CA VAL A 39 3.18 -11.04 0.36
C VAL A 39 2.99 -11.78 -0.96
N PRO A 40 3.40 -13.05 -1.02
CA PRO A 40 3.07 -13.89 -2.18
C PRO A 40 1.56 -14.00 -2.36
N HIS A 41 1.14 -14.35 -3.57
CA HIS A 41 -0.28 -14.47 -3.92
C HIS A 41 -1.03 -15.31 -2.89
N ASP A 42 -2.14 -14.79 -2.40
CA ASP A 42 -3.03 -15.40 -1.40
C ASP A 42 -2.41 -15.66 -0.02
N ALA A 43 -1.19 -15.22 0.22
CA ALA A 43 -0.56 -15.41 1.52
C ALA A 43 -1.14 -14.44 2.56
N PRO A 44 -1.20 -14.84 3.83
CA PRO A 44 -1.63 -13.92 4.89
C PRO A 44 -0.55 -12.88 5.19
N ALA A 45 -0.92 -11.85 5.93
CA ALA A 45 0.03 -10.87 6.41
C ALA A 45 1.06 -11.54 7.32
N ASP A 46 2.30 -11.08 7.22
CA ASP A 46 3.40 -11.64 8.00
C ASP A 46 4.08 -10.54 8.82
N GLU A 47 5.08 -10.95 9.60
CA GLU A 47 5.82 -10.02 10.45
C GLU A 47 6.51 -8.91 9.66
N GLN A 48 7.01 -9.23 8.48
CA GLN A 48 7.67 -8.25 7.63
C GLN A 48 6.71 -7.14 7.22
N ALA A 49 5.48 -7.50 6.86
CA ALA A 49 4.45 -6.53 6.54
C ALA A 49 4.08 -5.68 7.76
N VAL A 50 3.93 -6.30 8.91
CA VAL A 50 3.62 -5.58 10.15
C VAL A 50 4.71 -4.57 10.49
N GLU A 51 5.96 -4.98 10.42
CA GLU A 51 7.09 -4.10 10.70
C GLU A 51 7.14 -2.91 9.76
N LEU A 52 6.88 -3.14 8.47
CA LEU A 52 6.84 -2.05 7.49
C LEU A 52 5.76 -1.03 7.85
N PHE A 53 4.56 -1.50 8.15
CA PHE A 53 3.45 -0.60 8.45
C PHE A 53 3.66 0.14 9.77
N GLU A 54 4.27 -0.50 10.77
CA GLU A 54 4.64 0.17 12.01
C GLU A 54 5.67 1.28 11.77
N ARG A 55 6.65 1.00 10.93
CA ARG A 55 7.67 1.97 10.58
C ARG A 55 7.08 3.17 9.83
N LEU A 56 6.16 2.91 8.90
CA LEU A 56 5.48 3.99 8.17
C LEU A 56 4.65 4.85 9.11
N ARG A 57 3.93 4.26 10.05
CA ARG A 57 3.19 5.01 11.06
C ARG A 57 4.12 5.87 11.92
N ALA A 58 5.26 5.31 12.32
CA ALA A 58 6.22 6.04 13.12
C ALA A 58 6.77 7.27 12.41
N MET A 59 6.86 7.23 11.08
CA MET A 59 7.24 8.37 10.26
C MET A 59 6.12 9.39 10.08
N GLY A 60 4.89 9.04 10.43
CA GLY A 60 3.74 9.89 10.16
C GLY A 60 3.13 9.69 8.78
N MET A 61 3.51 8.63 8.07
CA MET A 61 2.92 8.31 6.78
C MET A 61 1.63 7.53 6.95
N LYS A 62 0.62 7.90 6.18
CA LYS A 62 -0.65 7.19 6.14
C LYS A 62 -0.56 6.03 5.17
N THR A 63 -1.33 4.99 5.39
CA THR A 63 -1.36 3.83 4.50
C THR A 63 -2.78 3.43 4.14
N CYS A 64 -2.93 2.79 2.99
CA CYS A 64 -4.19 2.18 2.60
C CYS A 64 -3.89 0.99 1.69
N LEU A 65 -4.60 -0.10 1.89
CA LEU A 65 -4.53 -1.26 1.00
C LEU A 65 -5.58 -1.10 -0.09
N LEU A 66 -5.21 -1.39 -1.33
CA LEU A 66 -6.13 -1.32 -2.46
C LEU A 66 -6.09 -2.66 -3.18
N SER A 67 -7.19 -3.40 -3.15
CA SER A 67 -7.24 -4.76 -3.66
C SER A 67 -8.49 -5.01 -4.48
N ASN A 68 -8.36 -5.83 -5.53
CA ASN A 68 -9.50 -6.32 -6.29
C ASN A 68 -10.20 -7.48 -5.60
N ASN A 69 -9.59 -8.02 -4.57
CA ASN A 69 -10.15 -9.16 -3.85
C ASN A 69 -11.37 -8.76 -3.01
N LYS A 70 -12.11 -9.76 -2.58
CA LYS A 70 -13.27 -9.56 -1.72
C LYS A 70 -12.85 -9.28 -0.29
N GLU A 71 -13.74 -8.71 0.48
CA GLU A 71 -13.46 -8.32 1.86
C GLU A 71 -12.90 -9.44 2.74
N PRO A 72 -13.35 -10.70 2.65
CA PRO A 72 -12.76 -11.77 3.46
C PRO A 72 -11.26 -11.98 3.27
N ARG A 73 -10.72 -11.58 2.11
CA ARG A 73 -9.27 -11.60 1.87
C ARG A 73 -8.60 -10.35 2.44
N VAL A 74 -9.23 -9.20 2.25
CA VAL A 74 -8.57 -7.90 2.47
C VAL A 74 -8.66 -7.44 3.92
N LYS A 75 -9.82 -7.59 4.54
CA LYS A 75 -10.04 -7.08 5.90
C LYS A 75 -9.11 -7.71 6.95
N PRO A 76 -8.94 -9.05 6.99
CA PRO A 76 -8.03 -9.63 7.98
C PRO A 76 -6.59 -9.13 7.79
N PHE A 77 -6.16 -8.95 6.55
CA PHE A 77 -4.84 -8.43 6.26
C PHE A 77 -4.71 -6.99 6.79
N ALA A 78 -5.67 -6.15 6.47
CA ALA A 78 -5.70 -4.76 6.90
C ALA A 78 -5.71 -4.64 8.43
N ASP A 79 -6.51 -5.46 9.10
CA ASP A 79 -6.57 -5.47 10.55
C ASP A 79 -5.24 -5.87 11.16
N PHE A 80 -4.57 -6.84 10.55
CA PHE A 80 -3.30 -7.35 11.06
C PHE A 80 -2.19 -6.30 10.97
N VAL A 81 -2.12 -5.55 9.86
CA VAL A 81 -1.10 -4.51 9.69
C VAL A 81 -1.55 -3.14 10.21
N GLY A 82 -2.81 -2.99 10.58
CA GLY A 82 -3.34 -1.75 11.12
C GLY A 82 -3.54 -0.67 10.07
N SER A 83 -4.10 -1.01 8.92
CA SER A 83 -4.29 -0.07 7.81
C SER A 83 -5.76 0.01 7.40
N CYS A 84 -6.15 1.14 6.82
CA CYS A 84 -7.42 1.19 6.10
C CYS A 84 -7.29 0.44 4.78
N TYR A 85 -8.41 0.17 4.13
CA TYR A 85 -8.41 -0.63 2.92
C TYR A 85 -9.61 -0.32 2.01
N ILE A 86 -9.43 -0.61 0.73
CA ILE A 86 -10.48 -0.63 -0.27
C ILE A 86 -10.46 -2.02 -0.90
N HIS A 87 -11.55 -2.75 -0.80
CA HIS A 87 -11.69 -4.05 -1.46
C HIS A 87 -12.53 -3.90 -2.72
N LYS A 88 -12.44 -4.87 -3.63
CA LYS A 88 -13.15 -4.84 -4.91
C LYS A 88 -12.93 -3.52 -5.64
N ALA A 89 -11.68 -3.08 -5.68
CA ALA A 89 -11.36 -1.75 -6.18
C ALA A 89 -11.62 -1.58 -7.69
N GLY A 90 -11.78 -2.67 -8.44
CA GLY A 90 -11.98 -2.60 -9.86
C GLY A 90 -10.81 -1.97 -10.61
N LYS A 91 -9.60 -2.30 -10.17
CA LYS A 91 -8.40 -1.76 -10.81
C LYS A 91 -8.32 -2.19 -12.27
N PRO A 92 -7.80 -1.32 -13.15
CA PRO A 92 -7.03 -0.10 -12.88
C PRO A 92 -7.86 1.18 -12.72
N GLY A 93 -9.05 1.11 -12.25
CA GLY A 93 -9.93 2.27 -12.11
C GLY A 93 -9.39 3.34 -11.16
N VAL A 94 -9.72 4.59 -11.49
CA VAL A 94 -9.27 5.77 -10.73
C VAL A 94 -9.99 5.89 -9.39
N LYS A 95 -11.25 5.45 -9.34
CA LYS A 95 -12.10 5.64 -8.15
C LYS A 95 -11.53 5.01 -6.89
N GLY A 96 -10.87 3.85 -7.01
CA GLY A 96 -10.27 3.18 -5.87
C GLY A 96 -9.14 4.01 -5.25
N TYR A 97 -8.32 4.61 -6.08
CA TYR A 97 -7.23 5.47 -5.62
C TYR A 97 -7.76 6.71 -4.94
N GLU A 98 -8.78 7.34 -5.51
CA GLU A 98 -9.41 8.52 -4.94
C GLU A 98 -10.01 8.22 -3.56
N LYS A 99 -10.70 7.08 -3.44
CA LYS A 99 -11.26 6.63 -2.17
C LYS A 99 -10.18 6.38 -1.13
N ALA A 100 -9.09 5.73 -1.53
CA ALA A 100 -7.98 5.45 -0.64
C ALA A 100 -7.36 6.76 -0.12
N MET A 101 -7.12 7.72 -1.00
CA MET A 101 -6.58 9.00 -0.61
C MET A 101 -7.53 9.76 0.32
N GLU A 102 -8.82 9.68 0.07
CA GLU A 102 -9.82 10.28 0.94
C GLU A 102 -9.77 9.69 2.34
N LEU A 103 -9.69 8.36 2.43
CA LEU A 103 -9.56 7.67 3.73
C LEU A 103 -8.28 8.05 4.47
N MET A 104 -7.18 8.22 3.72
CA MET A 104 -5.90 8.58 4.31
C MET A 104 -5.80 10.07 4.63
N GLY A 105 -6.64 10.90 4.02
CA GLY A 105 -6.52 12.35 4.13
C GLY A 105 -5.32 12.91 3.37
N THR A 106 -4.97 12.29 2.25
CA THR A 106 -3.85 12.70 1.42
C THR A 106 -4.32 13.09 0.02
N ASP A 107 -3.42 13.60 -0.79
CA ASP A 107 -3.72 14.00 -2.17
C ASP A 107 -2.78 13.31 -3.15
N ARG A 108 -3.06 13.50 -4.45
CA ARG A 108 -2.30 12.86 -5.53
C ARG A 108 -0.82 13.17 -5.49
N GLU A 109 -0.48 14.41 -5.20
CA GLU A 109 0.89 14.87 -5.28
C GLU A 109 1.74 14.39 -4.12
N HIS A 110 1.09 13.94 -3.04
CA HIS A 110 1.76 13.52 -1.82
C HIS A 110 1.50 12.04 -1.48
N THR A 111 1.08 11.26 -2.47
CA THR A 111 0.75 9.84 -2.25
C THR A 111 1.52 8.97 -3.21
N LEU A 112 2.19 7.96 -2.66
CA LEU A 112 2.85 6.92 -3.43
C LEU A 112 1.87 5.78 -3.69
N PHE A 113 2.01 5.12 -4.84
CA PHE A 113 1.37 3.85 -5.08
C PHE A 113 2.44 2.79 -5.29
N VAL A 114 2.35 1.69 -4.55
CA VAL A 114 3.26 0.55 -4.67
C VAL A 114 2.44 -0.67 -5.05
N GLY A 115 2.67 -1.16 -6.25
CA GLY A 115 1.90 -2.27 -6.77
C GLY A 115 2.59 -3.01 -7.89
N ASP A 116 2.02 -4.13 -8.22
CA ASP A 116 2.53 -4.98 -9.29
C ASP A 116 1.90 -4.64 -10.64
#